data_fa1eac0277738e29983853feb84d072e
#
_entry.id   fa1eac0277738e29983853feb84d072e
#
_cell.length_a   1.000
_cell.length_b   1.000
_cell.length_c   1.000
_cell.angle_alpha   90.00
_cell.angle_beta   90.00
_cell.angle_gamma   90.00
#
_symmetry.space_group_name_H-M   'P 1'
#
loop_
_entity.id
_entity.type
_entity.pdbx_description
1 polymer ?
#
loop_
_entity_poly.entity_id
_entity_poly.type
_entity_poly.pdbx_seq_one_letter_code
_entity_poly.pdbx_strand_id
1 'polypeptide(L)'
;MPISGLSHFPTLTWDSVTLRKSWAYNGSMAKLSIRDLDLKDKTVFIRVDFNVPLSNGVITSDKRIRAALPTIQYAVEHSAGVVLASHLGRPKGKRNPEMSLQPVAGRLSELLGKQVAMAPDSVGPETAALRPKSSQVLLLENLRFHPEEEANDPEFSRQLASLADLYVNDAFGSAHRAHASTVGIVSHLPLAAAGFLMEEELRWLSRVITNPERPCVALLGGAKVSDKIEVIQNLITVVDKLLIGGAMAYTFLRARNESTGRSLVEENKIDLARQLLGSAGSKLVLPLDHVVVREVGPRAASEVVSSIAENQIAVDIGPQTIEEYAKVIRAARTIIWNGPMGIFEMRPFDQGTVELAKAVAEAGAISVIGGGDSEKAIQSTGLSDKISHISTGGGASLEFLSGVELPGVVALTDKTLAAA
;
A
#
# COMPACT_ATOMS: atom_id res chain seq x y z
N MET A 1 32.55 -13.35 -54.30
CA MET A 1 32.89 -13.51 -52.88
C MET A 1 31.73 -12.99 -52.06
N PRO A 2 31.01 -13.84 -51.34
CA PRO A 2 29.93 -13.39 -50.44
C PRO A 2 30.49 -13.15 -49.05
N ILE A 3 30.08 -12.05 -48.42
CA ILE A 3 30.36 -11.73 -47.03
C ILE A 3 29.12 -12.13 -46.19
N SER A 4 29.29 -13.24 -45.51
CA SER A 4 28.38 -13.74 -44.47
C SER A 4 28.70 -13.04 -43.14
N GLY A 5 27.73 -12.45 -42.53
CA GLY A 5 27.83 -11.86 -41.21
C GLY A 5 26.46 -11.80 -40.53
N LEU A 6 25.89 -12.96 -40.19
CA LEU A 6 24.73 -13.08 -39.33
C LEU A 6 25.21 -12.99 -37.88
N SER A 7 24.95 -11.88 -37.24
CA SER A 7 25.12 -11.68 -35.81
C SER A 7 24.10 -12.53 -35.04
N HIS A 8 24.62 -13.49 -34.28
CA HIS A 8 23.85 -14.27 -33.30
C HIS A 8 23.38 -13.33 -32.19
N PHE A 9 22.06 -13.13 -32.09
CA PHE A 9 21.43 -12.70 -30.84
C PHE A 9 21.32 -13.97 -29.96
N PRO A 10 21.79 -13.93 -28.71
CA PRO A 10 21.59 -15.06 -27.81
C PRO A 10 20.10 -15.12 -27.46
N THR A 11 19.48 -16.25 -27.76
CA THR A 11 18.20 -16.68 -27.23
C THR A 11 18.35 -16.79 -25.71
N LEU A 12 17.74 -15.88 -24.96
CA LEU A 12 17.62 -15.98 -23.51
C LEU A 12 16.75 -17.21 -23.19
N THR A 13 17.41 -18.31 -22.85
CA THR A 13 16.79 -19.50 -22.31
C THR A 13 16.37 -19.20 -20.84
N TRP A 14 15.22 -19.72 -20.46
CA TRP A 14 14.57 -19.54 -19.14
C TRP A 14 15.42 -19.99 -17.93
N ASP A 15 16.57 -20.64 -18.12
CA ASP A 15 17.46 -21.11 -17.05
C ASP A 15 18.32 -20.00 -16.41
N SER A 16 18.27 -18.78 -16.91
CA SER A 16 19.01 -17.64 -16.35
C SER A 16 18.15 -16.64 -15.56
N VAL A 17 16.87 -16.93 -15.34
CA VAL A 17 16.12 -16.35 -14.23
C VAL A 17 16.62 -17.04 -12.97
N THR A 18 17.78 -16.60 -12.52
CA THR A 18 18.29 -16.86 -11.17
C THR A 18 17.07 -16.79 -10.25
N LEU A 19 16.74 -17.91 -9.64
CA LEU A 19 15.92 -18.01 -8.46
C LEU A 19 16.22 -16.78 -7.58
N ARG A 20 15.46 -15.69 -7.74
CA ARG A 20 15.37 -14.68 -6.70
C ARG A 20 14.94 -15.49 -5.51
N LYS A 21 15.83 -15.58 -4.52
CA LYS A 21 15.63 -16.31 -3.29
C LYS A 21 14.19 -16.07 -2.90
N SER A 22 13.39 -17.14 -2.95
CA SER A 22 12.05 -17.11 -2.41
C SER A 22 12.20 -16.53 -1.02
N TRP A 23 11.58 -15.39 -0.79
CA TRP A 23 11.47 -14.82 0.53
C TRP A 23 10.69 -15.83 1.36
N ALA A 24 11.37 -16.85 1.86
CA ALA A 24 10.98 -17.41 3.09
C ALA A 24 11.15 -16.25 4.09
N TYR A 25 10.08 -15.55 4.41
CA TYR A 25 9.93 -14.77 5.62
C TYR A 25 10.08 -15.80 6.75
N ASN A 26 11.31 -16.32 6.85
CA ASN A 26 11.70 -17.17 7.96
C ASN A 26 11.49 -16.30 9.19
N GLY A 27 10.77 -16.78 10.19
CA GLY A 27 10.34 -16.09 11.40
C GLY A 27 11.42 -15.40 12.24
N SER A 28 12.52 -14.96 11.62
CA SER A 28 13.66 -14.27 12.22
C SER A 28 13.75 -12.77 11.88
N MET A 29 12.79 -12.19 11.15
CA MET A 29 12.80 -10.74 10.92
C MET A 29 11.78 -10.01 11.79
N ALA A 30 11.70 -10.35 13.06
CA ALA A 30 11.06 -9.48 14.03
C ALA A 30 11.90 -8.22 14.16
N LYS A 31 11.42 -7.10 13.60
CA LYS A 31 12.03 -5.79 13.78
C LYS A 31 11.83 -5.32 15.21
N LEU A 32 12.74 -4.48 15.72
CA LEU A 32 12.50 -3.81 17.00
C LEU A 32 11.21 -3.04 16.95
N SER A 33 10.45 -3.09 18.04
CA SER A 33 9.27 -2.28 18.31
C SER A 33 9.65 -1.05 19.14
N ILE A 34 8.85 -0.02 19.08
CA ILE A 34 8.96 1.10 20.02
C ILE A 34 8.93 0.62 21.49
N ARG A 35 8.29 -0.53 21.77
CA ARG A 35 8.26 -1.15 23.10
C ARG A 35 9.62 -1.69 23.56
N ASP A 36 10.50 -1.99 22.63
CA ASP A 36 11.83 -2.54 22.92
C ASP A 36 12.86 -1.43 23.20
N LEU A 37 12.47 -0.15 23.05
CA LEU A 37 13.33 1.01 23.24
C LEU A 37 13.26 1.55 24.69
N ASP A 38 14.39 1.93 25.25
CA ASP A 38 14.44 2.75 26.47
C ASP A 38 14.16 4.22 26.10
N LEU A 39 12.93 4.66 26.30
CA LEU A 39 12.44 5.98 25.91
C LEU A 39 12.64 7.05 26.99
N LYS A 40 12.91 6.63 28.25
CA LYS A 40 12.98 7.56 29.37
C LYS A 40 14.09 8.61 29.17
N ASP A 41 13.70 9.88 29.27
CA ASP A 41 14.57 11.04 29.11
C ASP A 41 15.32 11.10 27.76
N LYS A 42 14.84 10.37 26.75
CA LYS A 42 15.34 10.42 25.37
C LYS A 42 14.43 11.28 24.49
N THR A 43 14.99 11.77 23.41
CA THR A 43 14.20 12.32 22.30
C THR A 43 14.07 11.28 21.21
N VAL A 44 12.84 10.97 20.81
CA VAL A 44 12.55 10.01 19.73
C VAL A 44 12.05 10.74 18.49
N PHE A 45 12.69 10.46 17.35
CA PHE A 45 12.20 10.87 16.04
C PHE A 45 11.21 9.83 15.53
N ILE A 46 9.95 10.22 15.34
CA ILE A 46 8.91 9.34 14.81
C ILE A 46 8.53 9.80 13.41
N ARG A 47 8.84 8.97 12.40
CA ARG A 47 8.36 9.19 11.03
C ARG A 47 6.92 8.71 10.93
N VAL A 48 5.99 9.63 10.73
CA VAL A 48 4.55 9.38 10.61
C VAL A 48 4.03 9.71 9.20
N ASP A 49 2.88 9.17 8.82
CA ASP A 49 2.21 9.52 7.56
C ASP A 49 1.01 10.44 7.80
N PHE A 50 1.24 11.74 7.86
CA PHE A 50 0.23 12.77 7.96
C PHE A 50 -0.15 13.39 6.61
N ASN A 51 0.01 12.64 5.53
CA ASN A 51 -0.44 13.07 4.20
C ASN A 51 -1.97 13.00 4.10
N VAL A 52 -2.63 13.87 4.87
CA VAL A 52 -4.09 13.98 4.96
C VAL A 52 -4.67 14.78 3.80
N PRO A 53 -5.92 14.52 3.39
CA PRO A 53 -6.59 15.37 2.41
C PRO A 53 -6.98 16.71 3.02
N LEU A 54 -6.61 17.80 2.34
CA LEU A 54 -6.95 19.16 2.69
C LEU A 54 -7.91 19.76 1.64
N SER A 55 -8.88 20.53 2.10
CA SER A 55 -9.72 21.40 1.26
C SER A 55 -9.74 22.79 1.88
N ASN A 56 -9.25 23.79 1.14
CA ASN A 56 -9.12 25.16 1.61
C ASN A 56 -8.43 25.28 3.00
N GLY A 57 -7.36 24.52 3.21
CA GLY A 57 -6.61 24.50 4.47
C GLY A 57 -7.27 23.72 5.62
N VAL A 58 -8.44 23.10 5.39
CA VAL A 58 -9.16 22.30 6.39
C VAL A 58 -8.96 20.81 6.12
N ILE A 59 -8.66 20.05 7.16
CA ILE A 59 -8.52 18.59 7.09
C ILE A 59 -9.90 17.96 6.87
N THR A 60 -10.10 17.26 5.75
CA THR A 60 -11.36 16.57 5.43
C THR A 60 -11.42 15.14 5.96
N SER A 61 -10.28 14.56 6.32
CA SER A 61 -10.19 13.27 6.99
C SER A 61 -8.93 13.20 7.85
N ASP A 62 -9.08 12.89 9.12
CA ASP A 62 -8.00 12.79 10.11
C ASP A 62 -7.57 11.34 10.41
N LYS A 63 -8.01 10.36 9.58
CA LYS A 63 -7.74 8.93 9.79
C LYS A 63 -6.26 8.61 9.98
N ARG A 64 -5.39 9.21 9.16
CA ARG A 64 -3.94 8.99 9.23
C ARG A 64 -3.32 9.55 10.50
N ILE A 65 -3.84 10.68 11.00
CA ILE A 65 -3.41 11.24 12.28
C ILE A 65 -3.81 10.29 13.42
N ARG A 66 -5.06 9.83 13.41
CA ARG A 66 -5.56 8.87 14.42
C ARG A 66 -4.80 7.54 14.41
N ALA A 67 -4.40 7.06 13.24
CA ALA A 67 -3.65 5.82 13.11
C ALA A 67 -2.26 5.89 13.78
N ALA A 68 -1.62 7.06 13.82
CA ALA A 68 -0.32 7.26 14.46
C ALA A 68 -0.42 7.59 15.96
N LEU A 69 -1.62 7.94 16.46
CA LEU A 69 -1.80 8.33 17.88
C LEU A 69 -1.26 7.31 18.88
N PRO A 70 -1.51 5.99 18.74
CA PRO A 70 -1.02 5.01 19.72
C PRO A 70 0.49 5.07 19.91
N THR A 71 1.26 5.19 18.83
CA THR A 71 2.72 5.29 18.86
C THR A 71 3.19 6.59 19.55
N ILE A 72 2.55 7.70 19.22
CA ILE A 72 2.88 9.03 19.78
C ILE A 72 2.55 9.07 21.28
N GLN A 73 1.36 8.60 21.66
CA GLN A 73 0.92 8.54 23.06
C GLN A 73 1.85 7.67 23.89
N TYR A 74 2.21 6.48 23.37
CA TYR A 74 3.15 5.59 24.03
C TYR A 74 4.49 6.28 24.33
N ALA A 75 5.06 6.98 23.34
CA ALA A 75 6.32 7.71 23.54
C ALA A 75 6.18 8.81 24.60
N VAL A 76 5.12 9.59 24.57
CA VAL A 76 4.83 10.66 25.53
C VAL A 76 4.63 10.14 26.96
N GLU A 77 3.89 9.03 27.12
CA GLU A 77 3.62 8.37 28.40
C GLU A 77 4.88 7.78 29.02
N HIS A 78 5.85 7.37 28.19
CA HIS A 78 7.16 6.87 28.64
C HIS A 78 8.21 7.98 28.77
N SER A 79 7.76 9.22 28.94
CA SER A 79 8.61 10.39 29.24
C SER A 79 9.61 10.75 28.12
N ALA A 80 9.38 10.34 26.89
CA ALA A 80 10.19 10.78 25.76
C ALA A 80 9.83 12.20 25.31
N GLY A 81 10.83 12.96 24.83
CA GLY A 81 10.58 14.07 23.91
C GLY A 81 10.29 13.50 22.52
N VAL A 82 9.30 14.04 21.81
CA VAL A 82 8.85 13.48 20.54
C VAL A 82 9.03 14.48 19.40
N VAL A 83 9.84 14.13 18.41
CA VAL A 83 9.95 14.84 17.13
C VAL A 83 9.16 14.08 16.09
N LEU A 84 8.09 14.67 15.57
CA LEU A 84 7.27 14.10 14.51
C LEU A 84 7.69 14.67 13.16
N ALA A 85 7.84 13.81 12.18
CA ALA A 85 8.18 14.18 10.82
C ALA A 85 7.27 13.51 9.80
N SER A 86 6.74 14.29 8.88
CA SER A 86 5.86 13.80 7.82
C SER A 86 6.02 14.59 6.53
N HIS A 87 5.45 14.04 5.47
CA HIS A 87 5.22 14.76 4.22
C HIS A 87 3.73 15.09 4.05
N LEU A 88 3.43 16.09 3.23
CA LEU A 88 2.09 16.44 2.80
C LEU A 88 2.11 16.82 1.31
N GLY A 89 1.36 16.10 0.50
CA GLY A 89 1.27 16.34 -0.93
C GLY A 89 2.58 16.14 -1.70
N ARG A 90 2.73 16.88 -2.81
CA ARG A 90 3.89 16.83 -3.70
C ARG A 90 4.38 18.24 -4.06
N PRO A 91 5.03 18.95 -3.16
CA PRO A 91 5.48 20.32 -3.36
C PRO A 91 6.70 20.45 -4.28
N LYS A 92 7.32 19.31 -4.68
CA LYS A 92 8.46 19.25 -5.61
C LYS A 92 9.69 20.04 -5.13
N GLY A 93 10.04 19.88 -3.85
CA GLY A 93 11.21 20.53 -3.25
C GLY A 93 11.05 22.05 -3.08
N LYS A 94 9.83 22.57 -3.00
CA LYS A 94 9.56 24.00 -2.83
C LYS A 94 8.57 24.24 -1.72
N ARG A 95 8.83 25.26 -0.89
CA ARG A 95 7.90 25.65 0.14
C ARG A 95 6.58 26.14 -0.48
N ASN A 96 5.49 25.50 -0.06
CA ASN A 96 4.12 25.84 -0.46
C ASN A 96 3.22 25.94 0.79
N PRO A 97 2.73 27.12 1.16
CA PRO A 97 1.89 27.31 2.34
C PRO A 97 0.64 26.41 2.37
N GLU A 98 0.06 26.07 1.22
CA GLU A 98 -1.10 25.19 1.11
C GLU A 98 -0.78 23.74 1.49
N MET A 99 0.50 23.37 1.50
CA MET A 99 1.01 22.05 1.88
C MET A 99 1.78 22.10 3.21
N SER A 100 1.58 23.14 4.03
CA SER A 100 2.13 23.20 5.38
C SER A 100 1.43 22.20 6.30
N LEU A 101 2.20 21.62 7.25
CA LEU A 101 1.68 20.74 8.28
C LEU A 101 1.04 21.52 9.46
N GLN A 102 0.94 22.85 9.41
CA GLN A 102 0.34 23.65 10.46
C GLN A 102 -1.12 23.22 10.84
N PRO A 103 -2.02 22.91 9.87
CA PRO A 103 -3.36 22.41 10.22
C PRO A 103 -3.29 21.05 10.95
N VAL A 104 -2.31 20.23 10.61
CA VAL A 104 -2.09 18.91 11.25
C VAL A 104 -1.62 19.09 12.70
N ALA A 105 -0.73 20.04 12.99
CA ALA A 105 -0.30 20.37 14.35
C ALA A 105 -1.48 20.76 15.26
N GLY A 106 -2.38 21.60 14.75
CA GLY A 106 -3.62 21.97 15.45
C GLY A 106 -4.49 20.75 15.75
N ARG A 107 -4.80 19.94 14.72
CA ARG A 107 -5.64 18.75 14.89
C ARG A 107 -5.01 17.70 15.81
N LEU A 108 -3.71 17.51 15.71
CA LEU A 108 -2.98 16.57 16.57
C LEU A 108 -3.00 17.04 18.04
N SER A 109 -2.87 18.36 18.29
CA SER A 109 -2.98 18.94 19.64
C SER A 109 -4.33 18.64 20.28
N GLU A 110 -5.42 18.78 19.52
CA GLU A 110 -6.78 18.43 19.98
C GLU A 110 -6.88 16.95 20.35
N LEU A 111 -6.38 16.06 19.49
CA LEU A 111 -6.48 14.61 19.66
C LEU A 111 -5.62 14.09 20.81
N LEU A 112 -4.46 14.72 21.06
CA LEU A 112 -3.57 14.37 22.17
C LEU A 112 -3.99 15.02 23.49
N GLY A 113 -4.86 16.03 23.48
CA GLY A 113 -5.16 16.84 24.64
C GLY A 113 -3.93 17.59 25.19
N LYS A 114 -2.94 17.85 24.33
CA LYS A 114 -1.63 18.43 24.68
C LYS A 114 -1.13 19.29 23.53
N GLN A 115 -0.45 20.40 23.87
CA GLN A 115 0.13 21.28 22.85
C GLN A 115 1.20 20.54 22.02
N VAL A 116 1.07 20.62 20.71
CA VAL A 116 2.07 20.21 19.73
C VAL A 116 2.73 21.47 19.18
N ALA A 117 4.01 21.64 19.43
CA ALA A 117 4.78 22.74 18.86
C ALA A 117 5.01 22.48 17.36
N MET A 118 4.99 23.56 16.55
CA MET A 118 5.32 23.46 15.12
C MET A 118 6.69 24.09 14.88
N ALA A 119 7.58 23.36 14.23
CA ALA A 119 8.86 23.90 13.81
C ALA A 119 8.72 24.80 12.57
N PRO A 120 9.57 25.85 12.44
CA PRO A 120 9.51 26.72 11.27
C PRO A 120 9.98 26.02 9.98
N ASP A 121 10.77 24.94 10.12
CA ASP A 121 11.28 24.12 9.02
C ASP A 121 11.53 22.67 9.49
N SER A 122 12.00 21.80 8.59
CA SER A 122 12.38 20.41 8.91
C SER A 122 13.77 20.31 9.55
N VAL A 123 14.67 21.22 9.24
CA VAL A 123 16.07 21.28 9.70
C VAL A 123 16.50 22.73 9.95
N GLY A 124 17.74 22.91 10.40
CA GLY A 124 18.33 24.24 10.63
C GLY A 124 18.40 24.62 12.11
N PRO A 125 19.11 25.72 12.44
CA PRO A 125 19.41 26.11 13.82
C PRO A 125 18.14 26.45 14.63
N GLU A 126 17.16 27.10 14.03
CA GLU A 126 15.90 27.46 14.69
C GLU A 126 15.11 26.21 15.06
N THR A 127 15.02 25.23 14.14
CA THR A 127 14.38 23.93 14.40
C THR A 127 15.13 23.14 15.46
N ALA A 128 16.47 23.11 15.42
CA ALA A 128 17.30 22.42 16.41
C ALA A 128 17.13 22.99 17.81
N ALA A 129 16.95 24.31 17.94
CA ALA A 129 16.71 24.97 19.23
C ALA A 129 15.37 24.57 19.88
N LEU A 130 14.42 24.04 19.11
CA LEU A 130 13.12 23.56 19.57
C LEU A 130 13.12 22.08 19.96
N ARG A 131 14.27 21.40 19.97
CA ARG A 131 14.36 19.97 20.35
C ARG A 131 13.57 19.69 21.62
N PRO A 132 12.55 18.80 21.58
CA PRO A 132 11.61 18.61 22.67
C PRO A 132 12.28 17.84 23.82
N LYS A 133 11.92 18.24 25.05
CA LYS A 133 12.27 17.54 26.29
C LYS A 133 11.16 16.54 26.64
N SER A 134 11.36 15.83 27.77
CA SER A 134 10.39 14.85 28.27
C SER A 134 8.93 15.25 28.08
N SER A 135 8.18 14.38 27.45
CA SER A 135 6.74 14.53 27.19
C SER A 135 6.31 15.72 26.32
N GLN A 136 7.22 16.46 25.72
CA GLN A 136 6.94 17.51 24.75
C GLN A 136 6.87 16.92 23.34
N VAL A 137 6.05 17.53 22.48
CA VAL A 137 5.85 17.09 21.09
C VAL A 137 6.14 18.24 20.15
N LEU A 138 7.03 18.02 19.20
CA LEU A 138 7.40 18.92 18.12
C LEU A 138 7.01 18.28 16.78
N LEU A 139 6.24 18.95 15.95
CA LEU A 139 6.01 18.57 14.56
C LEU A 139 6.91 19.40 13.65
N LEU A 140 7.73 18.75 12.84
CA LEU A 140 8.54 19.42 11.82
C LEU A 140 7.65 19.90 10.68
N GLU A 141 8.09 20.90 9.93
CA GLU A 141 7.43 21.32 8.70
C GLU A 141 7.60 20.22 7.63
N ASN A 142 6.78 20.29 6.58
CA ASN A 142 6.70 19.31 5.51
C ASN A 142 8.07 18.97 4.92
N LEU A 143 8.52 17.74 5.16
CA LEU A 143 9.83 17.24 4.72
C LEU A 143 10.07 17.45 3.21
N ARG A 144 9.03 17.34 2.39
CA ARG A 144 9.12 17.49 0.93
C ARG A 144 9.25 18.92 0.44
N PHE A 145 9.33 19.90 1.33
CA PHE A 145 9.80 21.23 0.96
C PHE A 145 11.29 21.22 0.61
N HIS A 146 12.00 20.19 1.07
CA HIS A 146 13.40 19.92 0.77
C HIS A 146 13.51 18.81 -0.28
N PRO A 147 14.13 19.07 -1.45
CA PRO A 147 14.36 18.03 -2.47
C PRO A 147 15.30 16.93 -1.95
N GLU A 148 16.12 17.22 -0.97
CA GLU A 148 17.04 16.32 -0.27
C GLU A 148 16.30 15.16 0.42
N GLU A 149 15.05 15.35 0.82
CA GLU A 149 14.22 14.27 1.41
C GLU A 149 14.04 13.14 0.40
N GLU A 150 13.53 13.45 -0.81
CA GLU A 150 13.27 12.43 -1.83
C GLU A 150 14.57 11.90 -2.47
N ALA A 151 15.66 12.68 -2.44
CA ALA A 151 16.98 12.28 -2.90
C ALA A 151 17.72 11.37 -1.91
N ASN A 152 17.20 11.16 -0.70
CA ASN A 152 17.89 10.45 0.39
C ASN A 152 19.28 11.05 0.68
N ASP A 153 19.36 12.38 0.74
CA ASP A 153 20.61 13.11 0.90
C ASP A 153 21.25 12.82 2.27
N PRO A 154 22.56 12.47 2.33
CA PRO A 154 23.22 12.11 3.58
C PRO A 154 23.31 13.26 4.58
N GLU A 155 23.53 14.50 4.11
CA GLU A 155 23.66 15.65 5.01
C GLU A 155 22.30 16.04 5.59
N PHE A 156 21.24 16.04 4.80
CA PHE A 156 19.88 16.24 5.29
C PHE A 156 19.48 15.16 6.29
N SER A 157 19.81 13.89 6.00
CA SER A 157 19.61 12.75 6.91
C SER A 157 20.31 12.96 8.25
N ARG A 158 21.57 13.42 8.22
CA ARG A 158 22.36 13.72 9.42
C ARG A 158 21.74 14.87 10.22
N GLN A 159 21.24 15.90 9.56
CA GLN A 159 20.57 17.03 10.22
C GLN A 159 19.27 16.59 10.89
N LEU A 160 18.45 15.76 10.23
CA LEU A 160 17.24 15.18 10.84
C LEU A 160 17.60 14.33 12.06
N ALA A 161 18.62 13.48 11.95
CA ALA A 161 19.07 12.62 13.07
C ALA A 161 19.57 13.40 14.28
N SER A 162 20.16 14.58 14.09
CA SER A 162 20.65 15.44 15.18
C SER A 162 19.54 15.94 16.13
N LEU A 163 18.27 15.84 15.70
CA LEU A 163 17.11 16.25 16.50
C LEU A 163 16.68 15.20 17.54
N ALA A 164 17.25 13.99 17.50
CA ALA A 164 16.78 12.89 18.35
C ALA A 164 17.92 11.94 18.79
N ASP A 165 17.60 11.05 19.71
CA ASP A 165 18.50 10.00 20.21
C ASP A 165 18.11 8.62 19.66
N LEU A 166 16.84 8.45 19.29
CA LEU A 166 16.23 7.19 18.81
C LEU A 166 15.35 7.46 17.61
N TYR A 167 15.16 6.43 16.78
CA TYR A 167 14.31 6.50 15.60
C TYR A 167 13.18 5.47 15.62
N VAL A 168 12.00 5.92 15.24
CA VAL A 168 10.83 5.06 15.04
C VAL A 168 10.21 5.36 13.67
N ASN A 169 9.97 4.32 12.87
CA ASN A 169 9.19 4.42 11.65
C ASN A 169 7.76 3.92 11.88
N ASP A 170 6.80 4.82 11.75
CA ASP A 170 5.37 4.53 11.86
C ASP A 170 4.59 4.92 10.59
N ALA A 171 5.31 5.04 9.47
CA ALA A 171 4.81 5.50 8.19
C ALA A 171 4.89 4.39 7.13
N PHE A 172 4.14 3.31 7.31
CA PHE A 172 4.15 2.18 6.38
C PHE A 172 3.88 2.60 4.93
N GLY A 173 2.94 3.53 4.70
CA GLY A 173 2.62 4.06 3.36
C GLY A 173 3.80 4.72 2.63
N SER A 174 4.86 5.10 3.34
CA SER A 174 6.10 5.66 2.78
C SER A 174 7.27 4.68 2.78
N ALA A 175 7.13 3.50 3.36
CA ALA A 175 8.22 2.54 3.56
C ALA A 175 8.77 1.94 2.27
N HIS A 176 8.02 2.01 1.16
CA HIS A 176 8.45 1.57 -0.16
C HIS A 176 9.46 2.52 -0.84
N ARG A 177 9.80 3.64 -0.21
CA ARG A 177 10.71 4.64 -0.76
C ARG A 177 11.92 4.83 0.14
N ALA A 178 13.11 4.83 -0.47
CA ALA A 178 14.35 5.15 0.23
C ALA A 178 14.51 6.68 0.28
N HIS A 179 13.88 7.34 1.27
CA HIS A 179 14.00 8.77 1.52
C HIS A 179 14.90 9.06 2.72
N ALA A 180 15.36 10.29 2.87
CA ALA A 180 16.22 10.70 3.98
C ALA A 180 15.59 10.40 5.35
N SER A 181 14.30 10.68 5.53
CA SER A 181 13.58 10.46 6.78
C SER A 181 13.15 9.01 7.03
N THR A 182 13.22 8.12 6.04
CA THR A 182 12.82 6.70 6.16
C THR A 182 14.00 5.74 6.18
N VAL A 183 15.08 6.07 5.48
CA VAL A 183 16.27 5.22 5.32
C VAL A 183 17.54 5.93 5.75
N GLY A 184 17.84 7.09 5.16
CA GLY A 184 19.11 7.80 5.42
C GLY A 184 19.34 8.11 6.89
N ILE A 185 18.32 8.58 7.60
CA ILE A 185 18.38 8.93 9.03
C ILE A 185 18.85 7.75 9.91
N VAL A 186 18.50 6.52 9.53
CA VAL A 186 18.81 5.32 10.32
C VAL A 186 20.31 5.10 10.48
N SER A 187 21.12 5.47 9.47
CA SER A 187 22.58 5.33 9.53
C SER A 187 23.26 6.24 10.59
N HIS A 188 22.53 7.21 11.12
CA HIS A 188 23.02 8.21 12.07
C HIS A 188 22.49 8.02 13.50
N LEU A 189 21.64 7.01 13.72
CA LEU A 189 21.04 6.72 15.03
C LEU A 189 21.33 5.28 15.46
N PRO A 190 21.49 5.00 16.75
CA PRO A 190 21.95 3.69 17.23
C PRO A 190 20.92 2.57 17.02
N LEU A 191 19.63 2.90 17.09
CA LEU A 191 18.52 1.95 16.96
C LEU A 191 17.39 2.55 16.14
N ALA A 192 16.78 1.71 15.31
CA ALA A 192 15.63 2.04 14.50
C ALA A 192 14.51 1.02 14.75
N ALA A 193 13.38 1.45 15.28
CA ALA A 193 12.26 0.59 15.62
C ALA A 193 11.02 0.85 14.76
N ALA A 194 10.11 -0.11 14.72
CA ALA A 194 8.77 0.06 14.18
C ALA A 194 7.85 0.72 15.22
N GLY A 195 7.01 1.64 14.79
CA GLY A 195 5.84 2.07 15.55
C GLY A 195 4.70 1.05 15.44
N PHE A 196 3.63 1.26 16.19
CA PHE A 196 2.53 0.29 16.28
C PHE A 196 1.77 0.11 14.96
N LEU A 197 1.59 1.19 14.19
CA LEU A 197 0.98 1.10 12.86
C LEU A 197 1.85 0.24 11.93
N MET A 198 3.15 0.50 11.90
CA MET A 198 4.11 -0.27 11.10
C MET A 198 4.12 -1.75 11.50
N GLU A 199 4.12 -2.05 12.81
CA GLU A 199 4.06 -3.43 13.32
C GLU A 199 2.79 -4.15 12.87
N GLU A 200 1.65 -3.48 12.96
CA GLU A 200 0.36 -4.06 12.59
C GLU A 200 0.28 -4.35 11.10
N GLU A 201 0.72 -3.43 10.25
CA GLU A 201 0.79 -3.62 8.79
C GLU A 201 1.69 -4.81 8.45
N LEU A 202 2.90 -4.85 9.01
CA LEU A 202 3.84 -5.96 8.80
C LEU A 202 3.27 -7.30 9.27
N ARG A 203 2.61 -7.32 10.44
CA ARG A 203 1.99 -8.54 10.99
C ARG A 203 0.92 -9.11 10.07
N TRP A 204 -0.01 -8.27 9.60
CA TRP A 204 -1.11 -8.73 8.77
C TRP A 204 -0.67 -9.11 7.35
N LEU A 205 0.13 -8.26 6.72
CA LEU A 205 0.61 -8.52 5.36
C LEU A 205 1.55 -9.74 5.31
N SER A 206 2.46 -9.88 6.29
CA SER A 206 3.32 -11.06 6.37
C SER A 206 2.51 -12.33 6.57
N ARG A 207 1.52 -12.33 7.49
CA ARG A 207 0.68 -13.50 7.78
C ARG A 207 0.03 -14.07 6.52
N VAL A 208 -0.52 -13.19 5.66
CA VAL A 208 -1.27 -13.65 4.48
C VAL A 208 -0.38 -14.07 3.31
N ILE A 209 0.93 -13.71 3.32
CA ILE A 209 1.84 -14.09 2.23
C ILE A 209 2.72 -15.28 2.62
N THR A 210 3.18 -15.36 3.86
CA THR A 210 4.17 -16.37 4.26
C THR A 210 3.55 -17.67 4.70
N ASN A 211 2.45 -17.62 5.43
CA ASN A 211 1.77 -18.81 5.96
C ASN A 211 0.25 -18.60 6.04
N PRO A 212 -0.42 -18.44 4.88
CA PRO A 212 -1.87 -18.26 4.86
C PRO A 212 -2.60 -19.53 5.30
N GLU A 213 -3.66 -19.35 6.08
CA GLU A 213 -4.62 -20.43 6.34
C GLU A 213 -5.36 -20.78 5.03
N ARG A 214 -5.45 -22.07 4.70
CA ARG A 214 -6.01 -22.52 3.43
C ARG A 214 -7.47 -22.93 3.56
N PRO A 215 -8.29 -22.71 2.52
CA PRO A 215 -7.96 -22.13 1.22
C PRO A 215 -7.63 -20.63 1.30
N CYS A 216 -6.58 -20.19 0.57
CA CYS A 216 -6.19 -18.81 0.43
C CYS A 216 -6.66 -18.27 -0.93
N VAL A 217 -7.41 -17.18 -0.91
CA VAL A 217 -8.01 -16.57 -2.10
C VAL A 217 -7.56 -15.12 -2.23
N ALA A 218 -7.12 -14.71 -3.41
CA ALA A 218 -6.90 -13.31 -3.69
C ALA A 218 -7.93 -12.76 -4.71
N LEU A 219 -8.38 -11.53 -4.48
CA LEU A 219 -9.19 -10.74 -5.39
C LEU A 219 -8.33 -9.59 -5.91
N LEU A 220 -8.16 -9.50 -7.21
CA LEU A 220 -7.46 -8.40 -7.85
C LEU A 220 -8.35 -7.73 -8.88
N GLY A 221 -8.58 -6.43 -8.70
CA GLY A 221 -9.32 -5.59 -9.63
C GLY A 221 -8.55 -4.32 -9.99
N GLY A 222 -9.23 -3.39 -10.66
CA GLY A 222 -8.65 -2.12 -11.09
C GLY A 222 -8.49 -2.01 -12.60
N ALA A 223 -7.83 -0.94 -13.05
CA ALA A 223 -7.86 -0.57 -14.48
C ALA A 223 -6.82 -1.32 -15.34
N LYS A 224 -5.60 -1.54 -14.81
CA LYS A 224 -4.46 -1.99 -15.62
C LYS A 224 -3.77 -3.22 -15.06
N VAL A 225 -3.43 -4.15 -15.94
CA VAL A 225 -2.58 -5.31 -15.63
C VAL A 225 -1.16 -4.86 -15.29
N SER A 226 -0.64 -3.87 -16.04
CA SER A 226 0.72 -3.36 -15.86
C SER A 226 1.03 -2.90 -14.44
N ASP A 227 0.04 -2.36 -13.73
CA ASP A 227 0.21 -1.86 -12.37
C ASP A 227 0.25 -2.99 -11.32
N LYS A 228 -0.06 -4.24 -11.71
CA LYS A 228 -0.22 -5.38 -10.80
C LYS A 228 0.52 -6.64 -11.23
N ILE A 229 1.39 -6.57 -12.24
CA ILE A 229 2.11 -7.73 -12.78
C ILE A 229 2.85 -8.47 -11.68
N GLU A 230 3.68 -7.76 -10.92
CA GLU A 230 4.51 -8.34 -9.86
C GLU A 230 3.66 -8.93 -8.74
N VAL A 231 2.55 -8.25 -8.39
CA VAL A 231 1.58 -8.76 -7.42
C VAL A 231 0.96 -10.07 -7.91
N ILE A 232 0.53 -10.13 -9.17
CA ILE A 232 -0.06 -11.34 -9.77
C ILE A 232 0.95 -12.48 -9.75
N GLN A 233 2.19 -12.23 -10.21
CA GLN A 233 3.26 -13.22 -10.24
C GLN A 233 3.59 -13.80 -8.87
N ASN A 234 3.64 -12.95 -7.85
CA ASN A 234 3.88 -13.41 -6.48
C ASN A 234 2.68 -14.16 -5.92
N LEU A 235 1.47 -13.58 -6.02
CA LEU A 235 0.27 -14.19 -5.45
C LEU A 235 -0.09 -15.55 -6.07
N ILE A 236 0.15 -15.78 -7.36
CA ILE A 236 -0.04 -17.09 -8.00
C ILE A 236 0.72 -18.20 -7.24
N THR A 237 1.88 -17.89 -6.67
CA THR A 237 2.67 -18.87 -5.90
C THR A 237 2.09 -19.13 -4.52
N VAL A 238 1.36 -18.17 -3.95
CA VAL A 238 0.85 -18.18 -2.58
C VAL A 238 -0.58 -18.70 -2.48
N VAL A 239 -1.47 -18.27 -3.41
CA VAL A 239 -2.91 -18.51 -3.30
C VAL A 239 -3.38 -19.81 -3.94
N ASP A 240 -4.54 -20.30 -3.52
CA ASP A 240 -5.25 -21.42 -4.14
C ASP A 240 -6.14 -20.95 -5.30
N LYS A 241 -6.68 -19.72 -5.21
CA LYS A 241 -7.44 -19.04 -6.27
C LYS A 241 -7.11 -17.56 -6.33
N LEU A 242 -7.04 -17.04 -7.56
CA LEU A 242 -6.85 -15.64 -7.88
C LEU A 242 -8.01 -15.16 -8.75
N LEU A 243 -8.92 -14.40 -8.16
CA LEU A 243 -10.13 -13.88 -8.80
C LEU A 243 -9.81 -12.51 -9.42
N ILE A 244 -9.94 -12.39 -10.72
CA ILE A 244 -9.64 -11.17 -11.47
C ILE A 244 -10.93 -10.42 -11.78
N GLY A 245 -10.93 -9.10 -11.54
CA GLY A 245 -12.01 -8.20 -11.89
C GLY A 245 -11.51 -6.85 -12.36
N GLY A 246 -12.44 -5.88 -12.49
CA GLY A 246 -12.12 -4.56 -13.02
C GLY A 246 -11.71 -4.58 -14.49
N ALA A 247 -11.30 -3.44 -15.02
CA ALA A 247 -10.95 -3.33 -16.44
C ALA A 247 -9.74 -4.17 -16.84
N MET A 248 -8.83 -4.49 -15.89
CA MET A 248 -7.69 -5.37 -16.16
C MET A 248 -8.11 -6.77 -16.63
N ALA A 249 -9.31 -7.25 -16.26
CA ALA A 249 -9.84 -8.54 -16.71
C ALA A 249 -9.91 -8.63 -18.23
N TYR A 250 -10.20 -7.52 -18.91
CA TYR A 250 -10.38 -7.52 -20.37
C TYR A 250 -9.07 -7.69 -21.13
N THR A 251 -7.93 -7.31 -20.55
CA THR A 251 -6.62 -7.66 -21.11
C THR A 251 -6.38 -9.18 -21.09
N PHE A 252 -6.80 -9.86 -20.01
CA PHE A 252 -6.73 -11.33 -19.93
C PHE A 252 -7.72 -12.02 -20.86
N LEU A 253 -8.95 -11.53 -20.98
CA LEU A 253 -9.96 -12.08 -21.92
C LEU A 253 -9.48 -11.92 -23.37
N ARG A 254 -8.90 -10.77 -23.73
CA ARG A 254 -8.27 -10.55 -25.04
C ARG A 254 -7.11 -11.52 -25.28
N ALA A 255 -6.30 -11.82 -24.26
CA ALA A 255 -5.23 -12.81 -24.34
C ALA A 255 -5.74 -14.25 -24.59
N ARG A 256 -7.00 -14.55 -24.24
CA ARG A 256 -7.74 -15.78 -24.56
C ARG A 256 -8.47 -15.73 -25.89
N ASN A 257 -8.32 -14.65 -26.68
CA ASN A 257 -9.01 -14.37 -27.93
C ASN A 257 -10.54 -14.19 -27.77
N GLU A 258 -10.99 -13.76 -26.59
CA GLU A 258 -12.38 -13.42 -26.35
C GLU A 258 -12.67 -11.96 -26.75
N SER A 259 -13.90 -11.68 -27.17
CA SER A 259 -14.32 -10.33 -27.54
C SER A 259 -14.42 -9.46 -26.30
N THR A 260 -13.84 -8.26 -26.36
CA THR A 260 -13.82 -7.26 -25.29
C THR A 260 -14.49 -5.94 -25.70
N GLY A 261 -15.06 -5.88 -26.91
CA GLY A 261 -15.67 -4.69 -27.46
C GLY A 261 -14.74 -3.47 -27.40
N ARG A 262 -15.25 -2.37 -26.86
CA ARG A 262 -14.54 -1.13 -26.61
C ARG A 262 -14.02 -0.99 -25.17
N SER A 263 -14.04 -2.07 -24.39
CA SER A 263 -13.52 -2.07 -23.01
C SER A 263 -12.03 -1.73 -22.99
N LEU A 264 -11.56 -1.21 -21.87
CA LEU A 264 -10.15 -0.86 -21.68
C LEU A 264 -9.28 -2.12 -21.74
N VAL A 265 -8.37 -2.19 -22.71
CA VAL A 265 -7.40 -3.27 -22.90
C VAL A 265 -6.02 -2.67 -23.05
N GLU A 266 -5.03 -3.21 -22.35
CA GLU A 266 -3.62 -2.89 -22.56
C GLU A 266 -3.07 -3.78 -23.69
N GLU A 267 -3.20 -3.33 -24.94
CA GLU A 267 -2.80 -4.10 -26.13
C GLU A 267 -1.34 -4.58 -26.08
N ASN A 268 -0.43 -3.76 -25.54
CA ASN A 268 0.97 -4.07 -25.37
C ASN A 268 1.27 -5.06 -24.22
N LYS A 269 0.25 -5.51 -23.49
CA LYS A 269 0.36 -6.46 -22.37
C LYS A 269 -0.35 -7.80 -22.62
N ILE A 270 -0.92 -7.99 -23.81
CA ILE A 270 -1.66 -9.23 -24.15
C ILE A 270 -0.74 -10.47 -24.05
N ASP A 271 0.47 -10.40 -24.56
CA ASP A 271 1.40 -11.54 -24.49
C ASP A 271 1.82 -11.87 -23.07
N LEU A 272 2.01 -10.83 -22.24
CA LEU A 272 2.28 -11.00 -20.82
C LEU A 272 1.08 -11.62 -20.09
N ALA A 273 -0.15 -11.14 -20.38
CA ALA A 273 -1.36 -11.71 -19.81
C ALA A 273 -1.52 -13.20 -20.21
N ARG A 274 -1.17 -13.57 -21.44
CA ARG A 274 -1.16 -14.98 -21.91
C ARG A 274 -0.14 -15.83 -21.13
N GLN A 275 1.04 -15.30 -20.86
CA GLN A 275 2.05 -15.99 -20.05
C GLN A 275 1.56 -16.17 -18.59
N LEU A 276 0.94 -15.15 -18.00
CA LEU A 276 0.37 -15.22 -16.65
C LEU A 276 -0.76 -16.25 -16.56
N LEU A 277 -1.65 -16.32 -17.56
CA LEU A 277 -2.67 -17.35 -17.67
C LEU A 277 -2.08 -18.76 -17.72
N GLY A 278 -1.03 -18.93 -18.52
CA GLY A 278 -0.32 -20.22 -18.65
C GLY A 278 0.34 -20.66 -17.34
N SER A 279 1.00 -19.73 -16.64
CA SER A 279 1.70 -20.03 -15.37
C SER A 279 0.74 -20.24 -14.20
N ALA A 280 -0.39 -19.51 -14.17
CA ALA A 280 -1.39 -19.64 -13.13
C ALA A 280 -2.29 -20.88 -13.28
N GLY A 281 -2.50 -21.33 -14.50
CA GLY A 281 -3.37 -22.46 -14.81
C GLY A 281 -4.79 -22.23 -14.25
N SER A 282 -5.32 -23.23 -13.54
CA SER A 282 -6.68 -23.19 -12.97
C SER A 282 -6.81 -22.30 -11.72
N LYS A 283 -5.70 -21.72 -11.24
CA LYS A 283 -5.76 -20.82 -10.09
C LYS A 283 -6.35 -19.47 -10.47
N LEU A 284 -6.04 -18.94 -11.66
CA LEU A 284 -6.53 -17.65 -12.14
C LEU A 284 -7.92 -17.82 -12.72
N VAL A 285 -8.89 -17.09 -12.16
CA VAL A 285 -10.29 -17.14 -12.53
C VAL A 285 -10.70 -15.79 -13.12
N LEU A 286 -11.25 -15.80 -14.32
CA LEU A 286 -11.74 -14.63 -15.03
C LEU A 286 -13.26 -14.52 -14.93
N PRO A 287 -13.85 -13.33 -15.11
CA PRO A 287 -15.29 -13.14 -15.13
C PRO A 287 -15.98 -13.99 -16.22
N LEU A 288 -17.16 -14.52 -15.90
CA LEU A 288 -17.99 -15.34 -16.78
C LEU A 288 -19.01 -14.50 -17.55
N ASP A 289 -19.43 -13.38 -16.95
CA ASP A 289 -20.39 -12.43 -17.49
C ASP A 289 -20.04 -11.01 -17.05
N HIS A 290 -20.57 -10.03 -17.78
CA HIS A 290 -20.18 -8.63 -17.67
C HIS A 290 -21.40 -7.73 -17.68
N VAL A 291 -21.37 -6.67 -16.88
CA VAL A 291 -22.27 -5.54 -17.04
C VAL A 291 -21.66 -4.60 -18.08
N VAL A 292 -22.39 -4.35 -19.17
CA VAL A 292 -21.90 -3.55 -20.29
C VAL A 292 -22.80 -2.36 -20.56
N VAL A 293 -22.19 -1.31 -21.13
CA VAL A 293 -22.88 -0.10 -21.61
C VAL A 293 -22.39 0.24 -23.01
N ARG A 294 -23.13 1.05 -23.75
CA ARG A 294 -22.66 1.63 -25.03
C ARG A 294 -21.80 2.86 -24.82
N GLU A 295 -22.09 3.61 -23.77
CA GLU A 295 -21.35 4.82 -23.37
C GLU A 295 -21.32 4.89 -21.86
N VAL A 296 -20.14 5.21 -21.30
CA VAL A 296 -19.95 5.31 -19.84
C VAL A 296 -20.51 6.64 -19.35
N GLY A 297 -21.45 6.58 -18.42
CA GLY A 297 -22.03 7.77 -17.82
C GLY A 297 -22.99 7.44 -16.67
N PRO A 298 -23.30 8.43 -15.82
CA PRO A 298 -24.29 8.26 -14.76
C PRO A 298 -25.66 7.85 -15.34
N ARG A 299 -26.21 6.73 -14.86
CA ARG A 299 -27.49 6.17 -15.33
C ARG A 299 -27.49 5.66 -16.77
N ALA A 300 -26.31 5.35 -17.36
CA ALA A 300 -26.27 4.70 -18.66
C ALA A 300 -27.07 3.39 -18.63
N ALA A 301 -27.84 3.14 -19.69
CA ALA A 301 -28.53 1.87 -19.84
C ALA A 301 -27.50 0.75 -19.95
N SER A 302 -27.61 -0.22 -19.06
CA SER A 302 -26.71 -1.37 -19.00
C SER A 302 -27.46 -2.68 -19.28
N GLU A 303 -26.70 -3.65 -19.74
CA GLU A 303 -27.16 -5.02 -19.95
C GLU A 303 -26.12 -6.02 -19.43
N VAL A 304 -26.55 -7.23 -19.13
CA VAL A 304 -25.65 -8.31 -18.70
C VAL A 304 -25.43 -9.24 -19.89
N VAL A 305 -24.17 -9.49 -20.20
CA VAL A 305 -23.76 -10.32 -21.34
C VAL A 305 -22.66 -11.29 -20.95
N SER A 306 -22.63 -12.47 -21.58
CA SER A 306 -21.51 -13.42 -21.49
C SER A 306 -20.42 -13.18 -22.54
N SER A 307 -20.74 -12.42 -23.60
CA SER A 307 -19.79 -12.02 -24.65
C SER A 307 -20.02 -10.55 -25.00
N ILE A 308 -18.96 -9.76 -25.00
CA ILE A 308 -19.01 -8.31 -25.19
C ILE A 308 -19.00 -7.98 -26.69
N ALA A 309 -20.05 -7.31 -27.18
CA ALA A 309 -20.13 -6.90 -28.59
C ALA A 309 -19.17 -5.72 -28.88
N GLU A 310 -18.86 -5.53 -30.19
CA GLU A 310 -17.89 -4.50 -30.63
C GLU A 310 -18.23 -3.06 -30.18
N ASN A 311 -19.50 -2.75 -30.02
CA ASN A 311 -19.98 -1.40 -29.64
C ASN A 311 -20.21 -1.26 -28.13
N GLN A 312 -19.88 -2.26 -27.31
CA GLN A 312 -20.09 -2.28 -25.87
C GLN A 312 -18.79 -2.04 -25.09
N ILE A 313 -18.95 -1.48 -23.89
CA ILE A 313 -17.89 -1.24 -22.90
C ILE A 313 -18.31 -1.94 -21.60
N ALA A 314 -17.50 -2.83 -21.11
CA ALA A 314 -17.75 -3.47 -19.83
C ALA A 314 -17.35 -2.53 -18.67
N VAL A 315 -18.22 -2.44 -17.67
CA VAL A 315 -18.13 -1.50 -16.55
C VAL A 315 -18.15 -2.17 -15.18
N ASP A 316 -18.62 -3.42 -15.09
CA ASP A 316 -18.57 -4.25 -13.88
C ASP A 316 -18.63 -5.74 -14.26
N ILE A 317 -18.33 -6.60 -13.29
CA ILE A 317 -18.59 -8.04 -13.40
C ILE A 317 -20.10 -8.32 -13.32
N GLY A 318 -20.56 -9.36 -14.01
CA GLY A 318 -21.97 -9.74 -14.01
C GLY A 318 -22.40 -10.59 -12.82
N PRO A 319 -23.71 -10.83 -12.65
CA PRO A 319 -24.27 -11.55 -11.51
C PRO A 319 -23.82 -13.02 -11.41
N GLN A 320 -23.57 -13.70 -12.53
CA GLN A 320 -23.05 -15.07 -12.52
C GLN A 320 -21.61 -15.10 -11.98
N THR A 321 -20.79 -14.13 -12.37
CA THR A 321 -19.42 -13.96 -11.85
C THR A 321 -19.45 -13.67 -10.36
N ILE A 322 -20.33 -12.76 -9.91
CA ILE A 322 -20.50 -12.44 -8.49
C ILE A 322 -20.82 -13.70 -7.68
N GLU A 323 -21.77 -14.52 -8.15
CA GLU A 323 -22.17 -15.75 -7.48
C GLU A 323 -21.01 -16.75 -7.37
N GLU A 324 -20.30 -16.98 -8.48
CA GLU A 324 -19.16 -17.93 -8.50
C GLU A 324 -17.99 -17.44 -7.63
N TYR A 325 -17.67 -16.14 -7.69
CA TYR A 325 -16.62 -15.57 -6.84
C TYR A 325 -17.03 -15.62 -5.36
N ALA A 326 -18.28 -15.32 -5.03
CA ALA A 326 -18.79 -15.40 -3.66
C ALA A 326 -18.73 -16.83 -3.10
N LYS A 327 -18.98 -17.87 -3.90
CA LYS A 327 -18.80 -19.28 -3.49
C LYS A 327 -17.35 -19.56 -3.09
N VAL A 328 -16.40 -19.11 -3.92
CA VAL A 328 -14.96 -19.27 -3.63
C VAL A 328 -14.54 -18.49 -2.38
N ILE A 329 -15.02 -17.26 -2.22
CA ILE A 329 -14.73 -16.38 -1.09
C ILE A 329 -15.27 -16.99 0.21
N ARG A 330 -16.53 -17.46 0.26
CA ARG A 330 -17.14 -18.05 1.45
C ARG A 330 -16.45 -19.34 1.93
N ALA A 331 -15.78 -20.05 1.01
CA ALA A 331 -15.00 -21.24 1.34
C ALA A 331 -13.58 -20.93 1.83
N ALA A 332 -13.11 -19.69 1.70
CA ALA A 332 -11.75 -19.30 2.04
C ALA A 332 -11.51 -19.22 3.56
N ARG A 333 -10.24 -19.41 3.94
CA ARG A 333 -9.73 -19.13 5.30
C ARG A 333 -8.86 -17.89 5.34
N THR A 334 -8.23 -17.57 4.21
CA THR A 334 -7.47 -16.31 4.03
C THR A 334 -7.95 -15.62 2.76
N ILE A 335 -8.18 -14.33 2.85
CA ILE A 335 -8.61 -13.48 1.74
C ILE A 335 -7.68 -12.27 1.63
N ILE A 336 -7.15 -12.04 0.43
CA ILE A 336 -6.36 -10.86 0.07
C ILE A 336 -7.15 -10.11 -1.00
N TRP A 337 -7.42 -8.83 -0.80
CA TRP A 337 -8.15 -8.04 -1.80
C TRP A 337 -7.44 -6.73 -2.13
N ASN A 338 -7.27 -6.48 -3.43
CA ASN A 338 -6.72 -5.22 -3.93
C ASN A 338 -7.37 -4.79 -5.24
N GLY A 339 -8.08 -3.68 -5.22
CA GLY A 339 -8.75 -3.05 -6.37
C GLY A 339 -10.21 -3.46 -6.53
N PRO A 340 -11.07 -2.52 -6.99
CA PRO A 340 -12.49 -2.75 -7.19
C PRO A 340 -12.75 -3.62 -8.43
N MET A 341 -13.94 -4.25 -8.48
CA MET A 341 -14.34 -5.18 -9.53
C MET A 341 -15.00 -4.49 -10.73
N GLY A 342 -15.46 -3.24 -10.56
CA GLY A 342 -16.11 -2.42 -11.56
C GLY A 342 -15.82 -0.93 -11.34
N ILE A 343 -16.58 -0.05 -12.00
CA ILE A 343 -16.51 1.40 -11.79
C ILE A 343 -17.31 1.74 -10.53
N PHE A 344 -16.73 1.42 -9.35
CA PHE A 344 -17.41 1.47 -8.06
C PHE A 344 -17.83 2.88 -7.61
N GLU A 345 -17.22 3.93 -8.19
CA GLU A 345 -17.61 5.33 -7.95
C GLU A 345 -18.92 5.72 -8.64
N MET A 346 -19.40 4.88 -9.57
CA MET A 346 -20.56 5.18 -10.41
C MET A 346 -21.64 4.10 -10.28
N ARG A 347 -22.74 4.40 -9.57
CA ARG A 347 -23.89 3.51 -9.51
C ARG A 347 -24.60 3.44 -10.87
N PRO A 348 -25.04 2.22 -11.30
CA PRO A 348 -25.09 0.95 -10.56
C PRO A 348 -23.86 0.04 -10.80
N PHE A 349 -22.75 0.54 -11.29
CA PHE A 349 -21.56 -0.23 -11.70
C PHE A 349 -20.63 -0.58 -10.53
N ASP A 350 -21.11 -0.43 -9.29
CA ASP A 350 -20.47 -0.79 -8.03
C ASP A 350 -20.90 -2.15 -7.48
N GLN A 351 -21.86 -2.81 -8.12
CA GLN A 351 -22.51 -4.02 -7.59
C GLN A 351 -21.54 -5.18 -7.40
N GLY A 352 -20.66 -5.42 -8.37
CA GLY A 352 -19.64 -6.46 -8.24
C GLY A 352 -18.76 -6.26 -7.00
N THR A 353 -18.32 -5.04 -6.75
CA THR A 353 -17.50 -4.70 -5.59
C THR A 353 -18.28 -4.83 -4.28
N VAL A 354 -19.52 -4.32 -4.24
CA VAL A 354 -20.37 -4.33 -3.04
C VAL A 354 -20.76 -5.75 -2.64
N GLU A 355 -21.19 -6.59 -3.58
CA GLU A 355 -21.63 -7.96 -3.28
C GLU A 355 -20.44 -8.85 -2.86
N LEU A 356 -19.26 -8.69 -3.48
CA LEU A 356 -18.08 -9.41 -3.03
C LEU A 356 -17.58 -8.91 -1.67
N ALA A 357 -17.75 -7.61 -1.35
CA ALA A 357 -17.45 -7.11 0.01
C ALA A 357 -18.34 -7.78 1.07
N LYS A 358 -19.64 -7.98 0.78
CA LYS A 358 -20.53 -8.72 1.65
C LYS A 358 -20.06 -10.17 1.83
N ALA A 359 -19.69 -10.84 0.72
CA ALA A 359 -19.19 -12.20 0.78
C ALA A 359 -17.92 -12.33 1.62
N VAL A 360 -16.99 -11.37 1.50
CA VAL A 360 -15.77 -11.30 2.34
C VAL A 360 -16.12 -11.11 3.83
N ALA A 361 -17.06 -10.20 4.12
CA ALA A 361 -17.48 -9.92 5.49
C ALA A 361 -18.20 -11.12 6.14
N GLU A 362 -18.90 -11.93 5.34
CA GLU A 362 -19.62 -13.13 5.78
C GLU A 362 -18.74 -14.39 5.91
N ALA A 363 -17.59 -14.41 5.24
CA ALA A 363 -16.74 -15.60 5.16
C ALA A 363 -16.13 -16.02 6.51
N GLY A 364 -16.01 -15.10 7.48
CA GLY A 364 -15.33 -15.36 8.76
C GLY A 364 -13.83 -15.70 8.59
N ALA A 365 -13.26 -15.39 7.42
CA ALA A 365 -11.88 -15.62 7.08
C ALA A 365 -10.97 -14.47 7.56
N ILE A 366 -9.67 -14.75 7.66
CA ILE A 366 -8.67 -13.68 7.77
C ILE A 366 -8.69 -12.89 6.49
N SER A 367 -9.13 -11.63 6.54
CA SER A 367 -9.27 -10.76 5.37
C SER A 367 -8.35 -9.56 5.48
N VAL A 368 -7.49 -9.37 4.46
CA VAL A 368 -6.58 -8.23 4.34
C VAL A 368 -6.90 -7.49 3.05
N ILE A 369 -7.25 -6.22 3.17
CA ILE A 369 -7.60 -5.36 2.03
C ILE A 369 -6.54 -4.29 1.89
N GLY A 370 -5.95 -4.18 0.70
CA GLY A 370 -4.95 -3.17 0.36
C GLY A 370 -5.38 -2.27 -0.79
N GLY A 371 -4.82 -1.06 -0.80
CA GLY A 371 -5.07 -0.07 -1.84
C GLY A 371 -6.21 0.90 -1.53
N GLY A 372 -5.98 2.18 -1.84
CA GLY A 372 -6.91 3.26 -1.47
C GLY A 372 -8.31 3.15 -2.07
N ASP A 373 -8.43 2.58 -3.28
CA ASP A 373 -9.73 2.41 -3.91
C ASP A 373 -10.51 1.24 -3.31
N SER A 374 -9.82 0.14 -2.94
CA SER A 374 -10.43 -0.97 -2.21
C SER A 374 -10.89 -0.52 -0.82
N GLU A 375 -10.09 0.28 -0.12
CA GLU A 375 -10.47 0.87 1.17
C GLU A 375 -11.75 1.69 1.05
N LYS A 376 -11.80 2.62 0.08
CA LYS A 376 -13.00 3.45 -0.17
C LYS A 376 -14.21 2.58 -0.52
N ALA A 377 -14.01 1.57 -1.38
CA ALA A 377 -15.07 0.66 -1.77
C ALA A 377 -15.66 -0.07 -0.56
N ILE A 378 -14.82 -0.65 0.30
CA ILE A 378 -15.29 -1.32 1.53
C ILE A 378 -15.97 -0.35 2.49
N GLN A 379 -15.42 0.86 2.67
CA GLN A 379 -16.04 1.87 3.53
C GLN A 379 -17.43 2.26 3.04
N SER A 380 -17.63 2.37 1.72
CA SER A 380 -18.95 2.68 1.14
C SER A 380 -20.01 1.62 1.42
N THR A 381 -19.60 0.38 1.71
CA THR A 381 -20.52 -0.70 2.06
C THR A 381 -20.93 -0.70 3.55
N GLY A 382 -20.22 0.03 4.40
CA GLY A 382 -20.42 0.00 5.86
C GLY A 382 -19.92 -1.29 6.54
N LEU A 383 -19.11 -2.11 5.85
CA LEU A 383 -18.64 -3.42 6.35
C LEU A 383 -17.20 -3.42 6.85
N SER A 384 -16.59 -2.26 7.03
CA SER A 384 -15.18 -2.13 7.44
C SER A 384 -14.86 -2.89 8.73
N ASP A 385 -15.76 -2.88 9.70
CA ASP A 385 -15.59 -3.56 11.00
C ASP A 385 -15.61 -5.10 10.91
N LYS A 386 -16.03 -5.66 9.78
CA LYS A 386 -16.02 -7.09 9.52
C LYS A 386 -14.72 -7.57 8.86
N ILE A 387 -13.85 -6.67 8.46
CA ILE A 387 -12.59 -6.97 7.79
C ILE A 387 -11.49 -7.04 8.84
N SER A 388 -10.64 -8.08 8.78
CA SER A 388 -9.57 -8.28 9.77
C SER A 388 -8.52 -7.16 9.74
N HIS A 389 -8.17 -6.68 8.53
CA HIS A 389 -7.23 -5.56 8.37
C HIS A 389 -7.46 -4.82 7.05
N ILE A 390 -7.56 -3.50 7.13
CA ILE A 390 -7.58 -2.61 5.98
C ILE A 390 -6.27 -1.82 6.00
N SER A 391 -5.37 -2.14 5.08
CA SER A 391 -4.06 -1.53 5.03
C SER A 391 -4.13 -0.06 4.63
N THR A 392 -3.44 0.77 5.39
CA THR A 392 -3.27 2.20 5.11
C THR A 392 -2.13 2.49 4.16
N GLY A 393 -1.36 1.46 3.78
CA GLY A 393 -0.09 1.56 3.05
C GLY A 393 -0.20 1.91 1.57
N GLY A 394 -1.38 1.77 0.96
CA GLY A 394 -1.57 2.09 -0.47
C GLY A 394 -0.57 1.35 -1.38
N GLY A 395 0.36 2.10 -2.02
CA GLY A 395 1.39 1.52 -2.88
C GLY A 395 2.35 0.59 -2.14
N ALA A 396 2.72 0.92 -0.90
CA ALA A 396 3.61 0.08 -0.10
C ALA A 396 3.02 -1.32 0.17
N SER A 397 1.69 -1.41 0.38
CA SER A 397 1.01 -2.70 0.53
C SER A 397 1.09 -3.54 -0.75
N LEU A 398 0.94 -2.91 -1.92
CA LEU A 398 1.07 -3.60 -3.21
C LEU A 398 2.48 -4.12 -3.42
N GLU A 399 3.50 -3.30 -3.18
CA GLU A 399 4.90 -3.71 -3.31
C GLU A 399 5.24 -4.82 -2.32
N PHE A 400 4.73 -4.75 -1.08
CA PHE A 400 4.89 -5.84 -0.11
C PHE A 400 4.23 -7.14 -0.59
N LEU A 401 3.01 -7.07 -1.11
CA LEU A 401 2.29 -8.22 -1.70
C LEU A 401 2.97 -8.75 -2.96
N SER A 402 3.76 -7.94 -3.67
CA SER A 402 4.60 -8.37 -4.80
C SER A 402 5.86 -9.14 -4.35
N GLY A 403 6.13 -9.22 -3.05
CA GLY A 403 7.35 -9.81 -2.51
C GLY A 403 8.58 -8.91 -2.64
N VAL A 404 8.38 -7.61 -2.87
CA VAL A 404 9.46 -6.60 -2.92
C VAL A 404 9.80 -6.14 -1.51
N GLU A 405 11.10 -6.06 -1.21
CA GLU A 405 11.59 -5.47 0.04
C GLU A 405 11.25 -3.99 0.11
N LEU A 406 10.63 -3.59 1.21
CA LEU A 406 10.39 -2.18 1.47
C LEU A 406 11.62 -1.55 2.14
N PRO A 407 12.31 -0.58 1.50
CA PRO A 407 13.54 0.01 2.05
C PRO A 407 13.40 0.54 3.48
N GLY A 408 12.27 1.19 3.78
CA GLY A 408 11.98 1.71 5.12
C GLY A 408 11.71 0.64 6.18
N VAL A 409 11.41 -0.60 5.78
CA VAL A 409 11.33 -1.77 6.68
C VAL A 409 12.69 -2.42 6.82
N VAL A 410 13.42 -2.58 5.72
CA VAL A 410 14.77 -3.16 5.73
C VAL A 410 15.71 -2.37 6.64
N ALA A 411 15.59 -1.04 6.64
CA ALA A 411 16.40 -0.15 7.45
C ALA A 411 16.18 -0.30 8.97
N LEU A 412 15.05 -0.88 9.42
CA LEU A 412 14.79 -1.09 10.85
C LEU A 412 15.71 -2.16 11.43
N THR A 413 16.07 -2.00 12.69
CA THR A 413 16.93 -2.93 13.44
C THR A 413 16.20 -4.26 13.69
N ASP A 414 16.87 -5.38 13.42
CA ASP A 414 16.37 -6.72 13.73
C ASP A 414 16.47 -7.04 15.22
N LYS A 415 15.44 -7.66 15.81
CA LYS A 415 15.45 -8.02 17.25
C LYS A 415 16.64 -8.92 17.64
N THR A 416 17.06 -9.79 16.74
CA THR A 416 18.20 -10.69 16.97
C THR A 416 19.54 -9.96 17.06
N LEU A 417 19.69 -8.81 16.40
CA LEU A 417 20.91 -8.00 16.42
C LEU A 417 20.98 -7.08 17.65
N ALA A 418 19.83 -6.73 18.25
CA ALA A 418 19.80 -5.87 19.44
C ALA A 418 20.00 -6.63 20.75
N ALA A 419 19.93 -7.96 20.74
CA ALA A 419 20.13 -8.82 21.90
C ALA A 419 21.59 -9.34 22.03
N ALA A 420 22.46 -8.99 21.07
CA ALA A 420 23.88 -9.33 21.06
C ALA A 420 24.73 -8.13 21.46
#